data_f00b23b42e03018347da61f489faaf5d
#
_entry.id   f00b23b42e03018347da61f489faaf5d
#
_cell.length_a   1.000
_cell.length_b   1.000
_cell.length_c   1.000
_cell.angle_alpha   90.00
_cell.angle_beta   90.00
_cell.angle_gamma   90.00
#
_symmetry.space_group_name_H-M   'P 1'
#
loop_
_entity.id
_entity.type
_entity.pdbx_description
1 polymer ?
#
loop_
_entity_poly.entity_id
_entity_poly.type
_entity_poly.pdbx_seq_one_letter_code
_entity_poly.pdbx_strand_id
1 'polypeptide(L)' 'MAKILYATSFGSDDPTRATIPFIAATGAIEAGHEPEIALLGEATYLVKTGMAEQLQGVGFPPLQQLFSRLIEHRVPVYV' A
#
# COMPACT_ATOMS: atom_id res chain seq x y z
N MET A 1 0.47 6.98 20.01
CA MET A 1 0.64 6.03 18.89
C MET A 1 -0.67 5.30 18.68
N ALA A 2 -1.17 5.32 17.45
CA ALA A 2 -2.43 4.66 17.10
C ALA A 2 -2.18 3.55 16.11
N LYS A 3 -3.04 2.51 16.15
CA LYS A 3 -3.09 1.50 15.08
C LYS A 3 -4.13 1.96 14.08
N ILE A 4 -3.73 2.01 12.81
CA ILE A 4 -4.60 2.50 11.74
C ILE A 4 -4.66 1.45 10.64
N LEU A 5 -5.87 1.00 10.30
CA LEU A 5 -6.08 0.05 9.21
C LEU A 5 -6.49 0.80 7.95
N TYR A 6 -5.72 0.61 6.89
CA TYR A 6 -6.04 1.14 5.57
C TYR A 6 -6.48 -0.01 4.68
N ALA A 7 -7.65 0.11 4.08
CA ALA A 7 -8.20 -0.92 3.22
C ALA A 7 -8.37 -0.38 1.80
N THR A 8 -8.12 -1.22 0.80
CA THR A 8 -8.36 -0.86 -0.60
C THR A 8 -8.88 -2.06 -1.36
N SER A 9 -9.76 -1.78 -2.35
CA SER A 9 -10.25 -2.78 -3.29
C SER A 9 -9.77 -2.51 -4.72
N PHE A 10 -8.93 -1.49 -4.93
CA PHE A 10 -8.41 -1.14 -6.24
C PHE A 10 -7.04 -1.77 -6.45
N GLY A 11 -6.80 -2.29 -7.65
CA GLY A 11 -5.53 -2.85 -8.05
C GLY A 11 -5.10 -2.25 -9.38
N SER A 12 -4.78 -3.11 -10.35
CA SER A 12 -4.34 -2.64 -11.68
C SER A 12 -5.44 -1.90 -12.44
N ASP A 13 -6.70 -2.04 -12.03
CA ASP A 13 -7.83 -1.32 -12.61
C ASP A 13 -7.79 0.18 -12.33
N ASP A 14 -7.15 0.59 -11.21
CA ASP A 14 -6.98 2.00 -10.85
C ASP A 14 -5.69 2.17 -10.06
N PRO A 15 -4.55 2.32 -10.75
CA PRO A 15 -3.25 2.42 -10.06
C PRO A 15 -3.15 3.57 -9.07
N THR A 16 -3.81 4.70 -9.36
CA THR A 16 -3.79 5.85 -8.46
C THR A 16 -4.48 5.53 -7.15
N ARG A 17 -5.69 4.97 -7.20
CA ARG A 17 -6.43 4.61 -5.99
C ARG A 17 -5.78 3.45 -5.25
N ALA A 18 -5.18 2.51 -5.99
CA ALA A 18 -4.46 1.40 -5.38
C ALA A 18 -3.27 1.88 -4.56
N THR A 19 -2.64 2.99 -4.94
CA THR A 19 -1.46 3.52 -4.29
C THR A 19 -1.77 4.33 -3.03
N ILE A 20 -2.97 4.94 -2.94
CA ILE A 20 -3.34 5.83 -1.84
C ILE A 20 -3.13 5.21 -0.45
N PRO A 21 -3.58 3.98 -0.13
CA PRO A 21 -3.37 3.44 1.21
C PRO A 21 -1.90 3.22 1.55
N PHE A 22 -1.06 2.94 0.56
CA PHE A 22 0.37 2.76 0.79
C PHE A 22 1.04 4.10 1.12
N ILE A 23 0.62 5.18 0.47
CA ILE A 23 1.11 6.53 0.80
C ILE A 23 0.65 6.92 2.20
N ALA A 24 -0.61 6.68 2.53
CA ALA A 24 -1.15 6.99 3.85
C ALA A 24 -0.43 6.19 4.93
N ALA A 25 -0.15 4.91 4.70
CA ALA A 25 0.57 4.07 5.66
C ALA A 25 2.00 4.57 5.87
N THR A 26 2.69 5.00 4.81
CA THR A 26 4.02 5.58 4.92
C THR A 26 4.00 6.85 5.78
N GLY A 27 3.00 7.71 5.57
CA GLY A 27 2.84 8.91 6.39
C GLY A 27 2.55 8.57 7.86
N ALA A 28 1.78 7.50 8.11
CA ALA A 28 1.50 7.05 9.47
C ALA A 28 2.77 6.60 10.19
N ILE A 29 3.67 5.90 9.50
CA ILE A 29 4.96 5.49 10.07
C ILE A 29 5.77 6.72 10.46
N GLU A 30 5.84 7.72 9.59
CA GLU A 30 6.60 8.95 9.86
C GLU A 30 6.02 9.73 11.03
N ALA A 31 4.72 9.63 11.25
CA ALA A 31 4.04 10.28 12.38
C ALA A 31 4.09 9.47 13.67
N GLY A 32 4.71 8.29 13.67
CA GLY A 32 4.85 7.45 14.86
C GLY A 32 3.66 6.53 15.12
N HIS A 33 2.80 6.33 14.14
CA HIS A 33 1.67 5.40 14.25
C HIS A 33 2.00 4.02 13.68
N GLU A 34 1.16 3.04 13.97
CA GLU A 34 1.30 1.67 13.48
C GLU A 34 0.25 1.38 12.41
N PRO A 35 0.60 1.48 11.12
CA PRO A 35 -0.35 1.17 10.06
C PRO A 35 -0.47 -0.32 9.82
N GLU A 36 -1.64 -0.74 9.33
CA GLU A 36 -1.90 -2.08 8.79
C GLU A 36 -2.66 -1.90 7.49
N ILE A 37 -2.50 -2.83 6.56
CA ILE A 37 -3.12 -2.73 5.24
C ILE A 37 -3.97 -3.97 4.99
N ALA A 38 -5.19 -3.78 4.49
CA ALA A 38 -6.05 -4.86 4.03
C ALA A 38 -6.33 -4.70 2.55
N LEU A 39 -6.05 -5.75 1.77
CA LEU A 39 -6.25 -5.78 0.34
C LEU A 39 -7.47 -6.64 0.02
N LEU A 40 -8.45 -6.07 -0.67
CA LEU A 40 -9.72 -6.70 -0.99
C LEU A 40 -9.95 -6.69 -2.51
N GLY A 41 -10.67 -7.67 -3.01
CA GLY A 41 -11.02 -7.71 -4.44
C GLY A 41 -9.79 -7.64 -5.34
N GLU A 42 -9.78 -6.73 -6.32
CA GLU A 42 -8.66 -6.56 -7.25
C GLU A 42 -7.35 -6.19 -6.54
N ALA A 43 -7.43 -5.56 -5.38
CA ALA A 43 -6.23 -5.18 -4.64
C ALA A 43 -5.41 -6.39 -4.17
N THR A 44 -6.03 -7.56 -4.04
CA THR A 44 -5.30 -8.76 -3.61
C THR A 44 -4.19 -9.14 -4.59
N TYR A 45 -4.30 -8.75 -5.85
CA TYR A 45 -3.26 -9.01 -6.84
C TYR A 45 -2.00 -8.18 -6.63
N LEU A 46 -2.05 -7.12 -5.79
CA LEU A 46 -0.90 -6.26 -5.56
C LEU A 46 0.26 -7.00 -4.88
N VAL A 47 -0.03 -8.09 -4.16
CA VAL A 47 1.02 -8.90 -3.53
C VAL A 47 1.64 -9.91 -4.47
N LYS A 48 1.10 -10.06 -5.69
CA LYS A 48 1.66 -10.98 -6.67
C LYS A 48 3.00 -10.46 -7.16
N THR A 49 3.95 -11.38 -7.31
CA THR A 49 5.30 -11.06 -7.77
C THR A 49 5.27 -10.26 -9.09
N GLY A 50 5.93 -9.12 -9.12
CA GLY A 50 6.01 -8.26 -10.30
C GLY A 50 4.86 -7.30 -10.48
N MET A 51 3.75 -7.47 -9.76
CA MET A 51 2.59 -6.59 -9.95
C MET A 51 2.87 -5.17 -9.47
N ALA A 52 3.43 -5.02 -8.28
CA ALA A 52 3.72 -3.69 -7.73
C ALA A 52 4.72 -2.92 -8.58
N GLU A 53 5.61 -3.62 -9.28
CA GLU A 53 6.61 -2.99 -10.15
C GLU A 53 5.99 -2.33 -11.37
N GLN A 54 4.80 -2.76 -11.77
CA GLN A 54 4.13 -2.28 -12.96
C GLN A 54 3.16 -1.14 -12.68
N LEU A 55 2.91 -0.81 -11.42
CA LEU A 55 1.90 0.17 -11.05
C LEU A 55 2.52 1.47 -10.57
N GLN A 56 1.98 2.58 -11.05
CA GLN A 56 2.34 3.91 -10.57
C GLN A 56 1.11 4.80 -10.67
N GLY A 57 0.73 5.39 -9.55
CA GLY A 57 -0.36 6.36 -9.51
C GLY A 57 0.07 7.70 -10.09
N VAL A 58 -0.90 8.49 -10.53
CA VAL A 58 -0.63 9.82 -11.08
C VAL A 58 -0.09 10.74 -9.98
N GLY A 59 1.12 11.26 -10.18
CA GLY A 59 1.76 12.15 -9.22
C GLY A 59 2.33 11.47 -7.99
N PHE A 60 2.30 10.13 -7.93
CA PHE A 60 2.80 9.37 -6.80
C PHE A 60 4.09 8.63 -7.13
N PRO A 61 4.91 8.28 -6.11
CA PRO A 61 6.03 7.37 -6.32
C PRO A 61 5.56 6.01 -6.84
N PRO A 62 6.43 5.23 -7.49
CA PRO A 62 6.09 3.87 -7.89
C PRO A 62 5.62 3.03 -6.71
N LEU A 63 4.59 2.20 -6.91
CA LEU A 63 4.03 1.38 -5.84
C LEU A 63 5.07 0.47 -5.21
N GLN A 64 5.98 -0.08 -6.00
CA GLN A 64 7.03 -0.94 -5.49
C GLN A 64 7.89 -0.24 -4.44
N GLN A 65 8.21 1.03 -4.64
CA GLN A 65 9.01 1.80 -3.70
C GLN A 65 8.28 1.95 -2.37
N LEU A 66 7.00 2.27 -2.41
CA LEU A 66 6.17 2.38 -1.21
C LEU A 66 6.03 1.03 -0.50
N PHE A 67 5.80 -0.02 -1.27
CA PHE A 67 5.64 -1.37 -0.73
C PHE A 67 6.91 -1.83 -0.01
N SER A 68 8.08 -1.59 -0.62
CA SER A 68 9.37 -1.96 -0.01
C SER A 68 9.57 -1.25 1.33
N ARG A 69 9.20 0.02 1.41
CA ARG A 69 9.32 0.78 2.65
C ARG A 69 8.43 0.21 3.75
N LEU A 70 7.22 -0.21 3.40
CA LEU A 70 6.30 -0.82 4.37
C LEU A 70 6.84 -2.17 4.86
N ILE A 71 7.43 -2.96 3.98
CA ILE A 71 8.05 -4.23 4.35
C ILE A 71 9.20 -4.01 5.34
N GLU A 72 10.04 -3.00 5.11
CA GLU A 72 11.13 -2.67 6.02
C GLU A 72 10.63 -2.35 7.43
N HIS A 73 9.45 -1.76 7.54
CA HIS A 73 8.86 -1.42 8.82
C HIS A 73 7.93 -2.50 9.36
N ARG A 74 7.89 -3.67 8.71
CA ARG A 74 7.12 -4.84 9.13
C ARG A 74 5.62 -4.54 9.25
N VAL A 75 5.10 -3.75 8.34
CA VAL A 75 3.67 -3.42 8.31
C VAL A 75 2.87 -4.66 7.91
N PRO A 76 1.87 -5.09 8.71
CA PRO A 76 1.03 -6.22 8.33
C PRO A 76 0.20 -5.90 7.09
N VAL A 77 0.15 -6.84 6.16
CA VAL A 77 -0.68 -6.74 4.95
C VAL A 77 -1.59 -7.96 4.92
N TYR A 78 -2.88 -7.73 5.05
CA TYR A 78 -3.90 -8.77 5.03
C TYR A 78 -4.54 -8.87 3.66
N VAL A 79 -4.76 -10.08 3.19
CA VAL A 79 -5.43 -10.36 1.91
C VAL A 79 -6.63 -11.26 2.08
#